data_14af4da07adc4db2fe355593145747ba
#
_entry.id   14af4da07adc4db2fe355593145747ba
#
_cell.length_a   1.000
_cell.length_b   1.000
_cell.length_c   1.000
_cell.angle_alpha   90.00
_cell.angle_beta   90.00
_cell.angle_gamma   90.00
#
_symmetry.space_group_name_H-M   'P 1'
#
loop_
_entity.id
_entity.type
_entity.pdbx_description
1 polymer ?
#
loop_
_entity_poly.entity_id
_entity_poly.type
_entity_poly.pdbx_seq_one_letter_code
_entity_poly.pdbx_strand_id
1 'polypeptide(L)'
;MRVLSVAMMVAASAASSGEVDILAREAWGARPPIVERAEPIENATRGTRRLSVENVMPEIGDVHYLTVHHTGRRASTRALADNLRQFQAQMFSYEIDYGNGTRKKVMLGDLPYHFFIDGAGQIGEGRETRFAPYSNTQYATPIQQHVTVVLDGNFERKPPSAAQVDALVAVLTHLADHYDVPVAHIQGHKHVAQTLCPGKHLEALLPDIRARVQAGLSR
;
A
#
# COMPACT_ATOMS: atom_id res chain seq x y z
N MET A 1 -59.67 23.40 11.19
CA MET A 1 -58.70 22.42 10.69
C MET A 1 -57.37 23.14 10.44
N ARG A 2 -56.38 22.91 11.30
CA ARG A 2 -55.03 23.49 11.13
C ARG A 2 -54.16 22.40 10.51
N VAL A 3 -53.62 22.69 9.34
CA VAL A 3 -52.66 21.83 8.64
C VAL A 3 -51.26 22.10 9.22
N LEU A 4 -50.68 21.14 9.91
CA LEU A 4 -49.27 21.19 10.34
C LEU A 4 -48.41 20.85 9.13
N SER A 5 -47.63 21.83 8.66
CA SER A 5 -46.52 21.60 7.73
C SER A 5 -45.34 21.05 8.51
N VAL A 6 -44.96 19.81 8.24
CA VAL A 6 -43.73 19.22 8.73
C VAL A 6 -42.61 19.64 7.78
N ALA A 7 -41.77 20.58 8.20
CA ALA A 7 -40.52 20.89 7.49
C ALA A 7 -39.52 19.80 7.76
N MET A 8 -39.17 19.04 6.72
CA MET A 8 -38.12 18.04 6.72
C MET A 8 -36.78 18.77 6.62
N MET A 9 -36.10 18.95 7.76
CA MET A 9 -34.73 19.42 7.79
C MET A 9 -33.82 18.31 7.20
N VAL A 10 -33.35 18.50 5.96
CA VAL A 10 -32.24 17.78 5.42
C VAL A 10 -30.98 18.34 6.09
N ALA A 11 -30.43 17.60 7.04
CA ALA A 11 -29.13 17.91 7.60
C ALA A 11 -28.08 17.67 6.51
N ALA A 12 -27.60 18.75 5.91
CA ALA A 12 -26.38 18.71 5.13
C ALA A 12 -25.23 18.39 6.11
N SER A 13 -24.72 17.17 6.07
CA SER A 13 -23.48 16.80 6.73
C SER A 13 -22.37 17.65 6.12
N ALA A 14 -21.92 18.66 6.86
CA ALA A 14 -20.68 19.37 6.56
C ALA A 14 -19.55 18.33 6.68
N ALA A 15 -18.94 17.97 5.56
CA ALA A 15 -17.68 17.24 5.57
C ALA A 15 -16.66 18.13 6.28
N SER A 16 -16.37 17.81 7.54
CA SER A 16 -15.20 18.34 8.24
C SER A 16 -13.98 17.98 7.41
N SER A 17 -12.96 18.85 7.40
CA SER A 17 -11.59 18.53 6.99
C SER A 17 -11.08 17.43 7.91
N GLY A 18 -11.52 16.20 7.65
CA GLY A 18 -11.38 15.08 8.58
C GLY A 18 -10.01 14.45 8.40
N GLU A 19 -9.32 14.35 9.49
CA GLU A 19 -8.22 13.43 9.72
C GLU A 19 -8.57 12.05 9.11
N VAL A 20 -7.69 11.54 8.25
CA VAL A 20 -7.90 10.23 7.62
C VAL A 20 -7.79 9.17 8.71
N ASP A 21 -8.86 8.38 8.90
CA ASP A 21 -8.87 7.30 9.89
C ASP A 21 -8.00 6.14 9.38
N ILE A 22 -6.81 6.01 9.97
CA ILE A 22 -5.83 4.98 9.64
C ILE A 22 -5.59 4.12 10.88
N LEU A 23 -5.90 2.83 10.78
CA LEU A 23 -5.60 1.86 11.83
C LEU A 23 -4.08 1.74 11.98
N ALA A 24 -3.54 2.30 13.07
CA ALA A 24 -2.12 2.31 13.37
C ALA A 24 -1.55 0.89 13.58
N ARG A 25 -0.25 0.73 13.38
CA ARG A 25 0.45 -0.56 13.51
C ARG A 25 0.22 -1.22 14.88
N GLU A 26 0.29 -0.45 15.95
CA GLU A 26 0.09 -0.92 17.33
C GLU A 26 -1.34 -1.44 17.53
N ALA A 27 -2.33 -0.77 16.94
CA ALA A 27 -3.74 -1.11 17.10
C ALA A 27 -4.11 -2.44 16.43
N TRP A 28 -3.45 -2.82 15.32
CA TRP A 28 -3.65 -4.15 14.73
C TRP A 28 -2.66 -5.21 15.24
N GLY A 29 -1.76 -4.86 16.16
CA GLY A 29 -0.80 -5.77 16.77
C GLY A 29 0.33 -6.17 15.81
N ALA A 30 0.89 -5.21 15.10
CA ALA A 30 2.04 -5.42 14.22
C ALA A 30 3.23 -5.99 15.01
N ARG A 31 3.89 -6.97 14.43
CA ARG A 31 5.18 -7.43 14.93
C ARG A 31 6.26 -6.40 14.58
N PRO A 32 7.31 -6.26 15.42
CA PRO A 32 8.45 -5.44 15.04
C PRO A 32 9.04 -5.85 13.68
N PRO A 33 9.48 -4.90 12.84
CA PRO A 33 10.11 -5.22 11.57
C PRO A 33 11.46 -5.91 11.78
N ILE A 34 11.83 -6.78 10.84
CA ILE A 34 13.16 -7.39 10.79
C ILE A 34 13.99 -6.61 9.78
N VAL A 35 14.85 -5.72 10.27
CA VAL A 35 15.60 -4.77 9.42
C VAL A 35 16.81 -5.43 8.80
N GLU A 36 17.48 -6.32 9.53
CA GLU A 36 18.70 -6.97 9.09
C GLU A 36 18.57 -8.50 9.14
N ARG A 37 19.21 -9.15 8.20
CA ARG A 37 19.30 -10.59 8.14
C ARG A 37 20.76 -11.01 8.01
N ALA A 38 21.20 -11.94 8.86
CA ALA A 38 22.48 -12.61 8.69
C ALA A 38 22.32 -13.80 7.71
N GLU A 39 22.99 -13.73 6.57
CA GLU A 39 23.04 -14.83 5.59
C GLU A 39 24.40 -15.53 5.64
N PRO A 40 24.41 -16.87 5.64
CA PRO A 40 25.66 -17.60 5.44
C PRO A 40 26.09 -17.45 3.97
N ILE A 41 27.27 -16.88 3.73
CA ILE A 41 27.93 -16.93 2.43
C ILE A 41 28.69 -18.23 2.33
N GLU A 42 28.22 -19.15 1.52
CA GLU A 42 28.98 -20.33 1.14
C GLU A 42 30.01 -19.95 0.07
N ASN A 43 31.29 -19.88 0.46
CA ASN A 43 32.40 -19.76 -0.47
C ASN A 43 32.73 -21.16 -0.96
N ALA A 44 32.33 -21.50 -2.19
CA ALA A 44 32.50 -22.81 -2.82
C ALA A 44 33.97 -23.26 -2.94
N THR A 45 34.93 -22.36 -2.73
CA THR A 45 36.36 -22.64 -2.92
C THR A 45 37.18 -22.90 -1.67
N ARG A 46 36.62 -22.65 -0.44
CA ARG A 46 37.41 -22.79 0.80
C ARG A 46 36.67 -23.32 2.03
N GLY A 47 35.44 -23.75 1.94
CA GLY A 47 34.69 -24.29 3.09
C GLY A 47 34.51 -23.33 4.28
N THR A 48 34.84 -22.04 4.14
CA THR A 48 34.68 -21.01 5.18
C THR A 48 33.33 -20.38 5.07
N ARG A 49 32.46 -20.64 6.06
CA ARG A 49 31.19 -19.95 6.25
C ARG A 49 31.47 -18.51 6.73
N ARG A 50 31.26 -17.53 5.88
CA ARG A 50 31.18 -16.12 6.29
C ARG A 50 29.71 -15.75 6.48
N LEU A 51 29.41 -14.94 7.50
CA LEU A 51 28.11 -14.30 7.65
C LEU A 51 28.19 -12.93 6.95
N SER A 52 27.28 -12.67 6.03
CA SER A 52 27.01 -11.30 5.59
C SER A 52 25.74 -10.81 6.27
N VAL A 53 25.76 -9.59 6.75
CA VAL A 53 24.54 -8.91 7.20
C VAL A 53 23.95 -8.21 5.98
N GLU A 54 22.74 -8.59 5.62
CA GLU A 54 22.01 -7.96 4.53
C GLU A 54 20.90 -7.08 5.15
N ASN A 55 20.87 -5.81 4.77
CA ASN A 55 19.75 -4.95 5.13
C ASN A 55 18.56 -5.27 4.21
N VAL A 56 17.55 -5.93 4.76
CA VAL A 56 16.33 -6.32 4.03
C VAL A 56 15.28 -5.22 4.00
N MET A 57 15.50 -4.13 4.75
CA MET A 57 14.63 -2.96 4.80
C MET A 57 15.47 -1.68 4.69
N PRO A 58 15.90 -1.27 3.49
CA PRO A 58 16.60 -0.01 3.31
C PRO A 58 15.70 1.17 3.73
N GLU A 59 16.32 2.22 4.24
CA GLU A 59 15.61 3.46 4.57
C GLU A 59 14.99 4.10 3.33
N ILE A 60 13.90 4.84 3.52
CA ILE A 60 13.30 5.66 2.47
C ILE A 60 14.17 6.91 2.27
N GLY A 61 14.24 7.38 1.02
CA GLY A 61 14.84 8.66 0.68
C GLY A 61 13.79 9.78 0.62
N ASP A 62 14.10 10.83 -0.13
CA ASP A 62 13.12 11.87 -0.44
C ASP A 62 11.97 11.29 -1.23
N VAL A 63 10.75 11.49 -0.76
CA VAL A 63 9.55 10.93 -1.39
C VAL A 63 9.13 11.79 -2.58
N HIS A 64 9.13 11.19 -3.77
CA HIS A 64 8.75 11.86 -5.01
C HIS A 64 7.49 11.29 -5.64
N TYR A 65 7.09 10.06 -5.25
CA TYR A 65 6.01 9.33 -5.89
C TYR A 65 5.07 8.68 -4.88
N LEU A 66 3.77 8.72 -5.18
CA LEU A 66 2.77 7.89 -4.51
C LEU A 66 2.34 6.79 -5.49
N THR A 67 2.67 5.54 -5.17
CA THR A 67 2.46 4.43 -6.09
C THR A 67 1.34 3.52 -5.60
N VAL A 68 0.33 3.35 -6.46
CA VAL A 68 -0.88 2.58 -6.19
C VAL A 68 -0.70 1.14 -6.68
N HIS A 69 -1.07 0.20 -5.82
CA HIS A 69 -0.99 -1.23 -6.06
C HIS A 69 -2.32 -1.94 -5.85
N HIS A 70 -2.41 -3.17 -6.30
CA HIS A 70 -3.39 -4.14 -5.85
C HIS A 70 -2.70 -5.39 -5.31
N THR A 71 -3.40 -6.15 -4.45
CA THR A 71 -2.85 -7.43 -3.97
C THR A 71 -2.83 -8.50 -5.07
N GLY A 72 -3.59 -8.32 -6.16
CA GLY A 72 -3.71 -9.25 -7.27
C GLY A 72 -4.49 -10.54 -6.92
N ARG A 73 -4.90 -10.71 -5.68
CA ARG A 73 -5.65 -11.86 -5.14
C ARG A 73 -7.13 -11.51 -4.92
N ARG A 74 -7.96 -12.49 -4.60
CA ARG A 74 -9.31 -12.24 -4.12
C ARG A 74 -9.24 -11.45 -2.81
N ALA A 75 -10.02 -10.39 -2.70
CA ALA A 75 -10.10 -9.60 -1.46
C ALA A 75 -10.49 -10.49 -0.27
N SER A 76 -9.86 -10.25 0.86
CA SER A 76 -10.15 -10.93 2.12
C SER A 76 -11.52 -10.50 2.66
N THR A 77 -12.19 -11.43 3.33
CA THR A 77 -13.41 -11.14 4.11
C THR A 77 -13.13 -10.99 5.60
N ARG A 78 -11.85 -11.06 6.02
CA ARG A 78 -11.44 -10.86 7.42
C ARG A 78 -11.51 -9.39 7.80
N ALA A 79 -11.64 -9.14 9.11
CA ALA A 79 -11.41 -7.80 9.65
C ALA A 79 -10.02 -7.30 9.25
N LEU A 80 -9.86 -5.99 9.04
CA LEU A 80 -8.61 -5.37 8.58
C LEU A 80 -7.41 -5.79 9.43
N ALA A 81 -7.51 -5.71 10.77
CA ALA A 81 -6.44 -6.08 11.69
C ALA A 81 -5.97 -7.54 11.49
N ASP A 82 -6.90 -8.49 11.35
CA ASP A 82 -6.57 -9.89 11.12
C ASP A 82 -5.92 -10.13 9.75
N ASN A 83 -6.39 -9.41 8.73
CA ASN A 83 -5.82 -9.48 7.39
C ASN A 83 -4.37 -8.96 7.38
N LEU A 84 -4.10 -7.83 8.04
CA LEU A 84 -2.77 -7.25 8.18
C LEU A 84 -1.82 -8.18 8.93
N ARG A 85 -2.24 -8.74 10.08
CA ARG A 85 -1.44 -9.72 10.84
C ARG A 85 -1.06 -10.93 10.01
N GLN A 86 -2.04 -11.50 9.30
CA GLN A 86 -1.79 -12.66 8.44
C GLN A 86 -0.86 -12.31 7.28
N PHE A 87 -1.05 -11.16 6.66
CA PHE A 87 -0.22 -10.72 5.54
C PHE A 87 1.22 -10.46 6.01
N GLN A 88 1.42 -9.78 7.14
CA GLN A 88 2.73 -9.59 7.72
C GLN A 88 3.43 -10.92 8.02
N ALA A 89 2.72 -11.88 8.63
CA ALA A 89 3.27 -13.20 8.94
C ALA A 89 3.74 -13.95 7.67
N GLN A 90 3.01 -13.81 6.57
CA GLN A 90 3.42 -14.38 5.28
C GLN A 90 4.68 -13.73 4.73
N MET A 91 4.85 -12.42 4.92
CA MET A 91 5.99 -11.67 4.39
C MET A 91 7.30 -11.91 5.16
N PHE A 92 7.25 -12.41 6.39
CA PHE A 92 8.44 -12.87 7.09
C PHE A 92 9.05 -14.17 6.52
N SER A 93 8.30 -14.90 5.71
CA SER A 93 8.78 -16.10 5.02
C SER A 93 8.08 -16.23 3.66
N TYR A 94 8.40 -15.32 2.74
CA TYR A 94 7.82 -15.28 1.41
C TYR A 94 8.62 -16.13 0.44
N GLU A 95 7.94 -16.87 -0.43
CA GLU A 95 8.58 -17.68 -1.48
C GLU A 95 8.30 -17.05 -2.84
N ILE A 96 9.37 -16.74 -3.58
CA ILE A 96 9.28 -16.28 -4.97
C ILE A 96 9.42 -17.49 -5.88
N ASP A 97 8.42 -17.70 -6.76
CA ASP A 97 8.49 -18.66 -7.86
C ASP A 97 8.88 -17.91 -9.14
N TYR A 98 10.04 -18.26 -9.72
CA TYR A 98 10.56 -17.63 -10.94
C TYR A 98 9.95 -18.20 -12.22
N GLY A 99 9.02 -19.16 -12.14
CA GLY A 99 8.34 -19.76 -13.31
C GLY A 99 9.21 -20.75 -14.12
N ASN A 100 10.47 -20.93 -13.74
CA ASN A 100 11.44 -21.83 -14.37
C ASN A 100 11.73 -23.09 -13.52
N GLY A 101 10.89 -23.37 -12.54
CA GLY A 101 11.09 -24.41 -11.54
C GLY A 101 11.97 -23.99 -10.36
N THR A 102 12.49 -22.78 -10.36
CA THR A 102 13.29 -22.24 -9.25
C THR A 102 12.39 -21.48 -8.28
N ARG A 103 12.48 -21.84 -7.00
CA ARG A 103 11.81 -21.15 -5.90
C ARG A 103 12.84 -20.67 -4.89
N LYS A 104 12.71 -19.43 -4.45
CA LYS A 104 13.60 -18.84 -3.44
C LYS A 104 12.77 -18.30 -2.28
N LYS A 105 13.10 -18.73 -1.06
CA LYS A 105 12.57 -18.09 0.13
C LYS A 105 13.27 -16.76 0.34
N VAL A 106 12.49 -15.72 0.49
CA VAL A 106 12.97 -14.37 0.82
C VAL A 106 12.24 -13.87 2.06
N MET A 107 12.93 -13.10 2.85
CA MET A 107 12.37 -12.39 3.98
C MET A 107 12.24 -10.92 3.60
N LEU A 108 11.03 -10.36 3.69
CA LEU A 108 10.80 -8.95 3.35
C LEU A 108 10.94 -8.02 4.57
N GLY A 109 11.17 -8.58 5.74
CA GLY A 109 11.29 -7.85 7.01
C GLY A 109 9.99 -7.31 7.57
N ASP A 110 9.01 -7.02 6.71
CA ASP A 110 7.66 -6.52 7.05
C ASP A 110 6.74 -6.62 5.83
N LEU A 111 5.52 -6.07 5.94
CA LEU A 111 4.63 -5.85 4.81
C LEU A 111 5.37 -5.10 3.68
N PRO A 112 5.07 -5.39 2.40
CA PRO A 112 5.75 -4.72 1.28
C PRO A 112 5.25 -3.29 1.02
N TYR A 113 4.08 -2.92 1.55
CA TYR A 113 3.39 -1.64 1.30
C TYR A 113 3.24 -0.83 2.58
N HIS A 114 3.23 0.52 2.46
CA HIS A 114 3.08 1.44 3.58
C HIS A 114 1.63 1.53 4.08
N PHE A 115 0.67 1.54 3.16
CA PHE A 115 -0.75 1.59 3.50
C PHE A 115 -1.51 0.49 2.78
N PHE A 116 -2.50 -0.06 3.47
CA PHE A 116 -3.35 -1.14 2.99
C PHE A 116 -4.81 -0.73 3.10
N ILE A 117 -5.58 -0.88 2.01
CA ILE A 117 -7.02 -0.60 1.97
C ILE A 117 -7.76 -1.91 1.75
N ASP A 118 -8.60 -2.31 2.69
CA ASP A 118 -9.41 -3.53 2.58
C ASP A 118 -10.62 -3.35 1.65
N GLY A 119 -11.39 -4.43 1.44
CA GLY A 119 -12.57 -4.41 0.56
C GLY A 119 -13.71 -3.49 1.04
N ALA A 120 -13.74 -3.12 2.31
CA ALA A 120 -14.70 -2.21 2.92
C ALA A 120 -14.24 -0.74 2.90
N GLY A 121 -13.00 -0.47 2.45
CA GLY A 121 -12.41 0.87 2.43
C GLY A 121 -11.75 1.26 3.76
N GLN A 122 -11.56 0.33 4.69
CA GLN A 122 -10.80 0.60 5.91
C GLN A 122 -9.31 0.68 5.55
N ILE A 123 -8.61 1.66 6.15
CA ILE A 123 -7.20 1.92 5.89
C ILE A 123 -6.38 1.44 7.08
N GLY A 124 -5.32 0.69 6.81
CA GLY A 124 -4.37 0.28 7.84
C GLY A 124 -2.94 0.62 7.46
N GLU A 125 -2.18 0.99 8.47
CA GLU A 125 -0.73 1.17 8.36
C GLU A 125 -0.05 -0.19 8.16
N GLY A 126 0.79 -0.29 7.15
CA GLY A 126 1.56 -1.48 6.83
C GLY A 126 3.01 -1.37 7.27
N ARG A 127 3.94 -1.30 6.30
CA ARG A 127 5.36 -1.01 6.54
C ARG A 127 5.53 0.41 7.05
N GLU A 128 6.37 0.60 8.04
CA GLU A 128 6.73 1.94 8.52
C GLU A 128 7.30 2.79 7.37
N THR A 129 6.84 4.03 7.25
CA THR A 129 7.22 4.93 6.14
C THR A 129 8.68 5.36 6.16
N ARG A 130 9.41 5.13 7.25
CA ARG A 130 10.87 5.34 7.29
C ARG A 130 11.68 4.30 6.49
N PHE A 131 11.06 3.21 6.06
CA PHE A 131 11.69 2.19 5.24
C PHE A 131 11.14 2.21 3.82
N ALA A 132 11.98 1.98 2.82
CA ALA A 132 11.54 1.81 1.45
C ALA A 132 10.54 0.64 1.31
N PRO A 133 9.56 0.74 0.39
CA PRO A 133 8.64 -0.36 0.13
C PRO A 133 9.39 -1.51 -0.55
N TYR A 134 8.75 -2.66 -0.65
CA TYR A 134 9.29 -3.79 -1.41
C TYR A 134 8.47 -4.02 -2.68
N SER A 135 9.16 -4.39 -3.75
CA SER A 135 8.50 -4.86 -4.98
C SER A 135 9.27 -6.05 -5.57
N ASN A 136 8.52 -7.03 -6.09
CA ASN A 136 9.11 -8.16 -6.83
C ASN A 136 9.58 -7.76 -8.23
N THR A 137 9.24 -6.57 -8.69
CA THR A 137 9.62 -6.02 -9.99
C THR A 137 10.56 -4.84 -9.79
N GLN A 138 11.53 -4.71 -10.67
CA GLN A 138 12.44 -3.57 -10.64
C GLN A 138 11.70 -2.32 -11.08
N TYR A 139 11.78 -1.25 -10.28
CA TYR A 139 11.26 0.07 -10.62
C TYR A 139 12.22 0.79 -11.59
N ALA A 140 11.66 1.56 -12.50
CA ALA A 140 12.42 2.45 -13.37
C ALA A 140 13.02 3.66 -12.60
N THR A 141 12.45 3.99 -11.45
CA THR A 141 12.90 5.02 -10.50
C THR A 141 13.36 4.36 -9.20
N PRO A 142 14.23 5.00 -8.39
CA PRO A 142 14.66 4.43 -7.12
C PRO A 142 13.47 4.13 -6.20
N ILE A 143 13.35 2.89 -5.75
CA ILE A 143 12.22 2.45 -4.92
C ILE A 143 12.14 3.22 -3.58
N GLN A 144 13.26 3.75 -3.11
CA GLN A 144 13.36 4.59 -1.91
C GLN A 144 12.64 5.94 -2.05
N GLN A 145 12.23 6.32 -3.26
CA GLN A 145 11.48 7.56 -3.51
C GLN A 145 9.96 7.36 -3.52
N HIS A 146 9.48 6.17 -3.17
CA HIS A 146 8.07 5.83 -3.27
C HIS A 146 7.43 5.56 -1.92
N VAL A 147 6.30 6.23 -1.65
CA VAL A 147 5.32 5.75 -0.68
C VAL A 147 4.25 4.95 -1.44
N THR A 148 3.86 3.80 -0.91
CA THR A 148 3.00 2.85 -1.62
C THR A 148 1.70 2.59 -0.88
N VAL A 149 0.60 2.56 -1.63
CA VAL A 149 -0.73 2.22 -1.15
C VAL A 149 -1.24 1.01 -1.92
N VAL A 150 -1.65 -0.04 -1.22
CA VAL A 150 -2.21 -1.25 -1.83
C VAL A 150 -3.69 -1.42 -1.49
N LEU A 151 -4.50 -1.74 -2.49
CA LEU A 151 -5.90 -2.13 -2.29
C LEU A 151 -6.02 -3.65 -2.34
N ASP A 152 -6.77 -4.22 -1.42
CA ASP A 152 -7.03 -5.67 -1.39
C ASP A 152 -8.03 -6.06 -2.47
N GLY A 153 -7.57 -6.80 -3.46
CA GLY A 153 -8.38 -7.24 -4.59
C GLY A 153 -7.57 -7.54 -5.84
N ASN A 154 -8.24 -8.07 -6.85
CA ASN A 154 -7.69 -8.25 -8.20
C ASN A 154 -8.44 -7.37 -9.19
N PHE A 155 -7.92 -6.17 -9.42
CA PHE A 155 -8.56 -5.18 -10.28
C PHE A 155 -8.20 -5.33 -11.76
N GLU A 156 -7.50 -6.38 -12.12
CA GLU A 156 -7.46 -6.85 -13.49
C GLU A 156 -8.77 -7.56 -13.87
N ARG A 157 -9.48 -8.15 -12.90
CA ARG A 157 -10.70 -8.94 -13.11
C ARG A 157 -11.99 -8.16 -12.85
N LYS A 158 -12.02 -7.28 -11.85
CA LYS A 158 -13.20 -6.49 -11.48
C LYS A 158 -12.78 -5.14 -10.89
N PRO A 159 -13.62 -4.10 -10.97
CA PRO A 159 -13.30 -2.79 -10.37
C PRO A 159 -13.21 -2.87 -8.84
N PRO A 160 -12.49 -1.91 -8.21
CA PRO A 160 -12.56 -1.69 -6.77
C PRO A 160 -13.97 -1.24 -6.35
N SER A 161 -14.29 -1.39 -5.07
CA SER A 161 -15.52 -0.82 -4.51
C SER A 161 -15.44 0.70 -4.44
N ALA A 162 -16.60 1.38 -4.40
CA ALA A 162 -16.63 2.83 -4.18
C ALA A 162 -15.92 3.22 -2.88
N ALA A 163 -16.14 2.46 -1.79
CA ALA A 163 -15.48 2.67 -0.51
C ALA A 163 -13.95 2.57 -0.61
N GLN A 164 -13.42 1.62 -1.39
CA GLN A 164 -11.98 1.53 -1.64
C GLN A 164 -11.44 2.74 -2.41
N VAL A 165 -12.18 3.25 -3.39
CA VAL A 165 -11.79 4.43 -4.17
C VAL A 165 -11.80 5.67 -3.29
N ASP A 166 -12.84 5.85 -2.45
CA ASP A 166 -12.96 6.97 -1.52
C ASP A 166 -11.82 6.97 -0.49
N ALA A 167 -11.52 5.80 0.09
CA ALA A 167 -10.40 5.60 1.00
C ALA A 167 -9.04 5.89 0.32
N LEU A 168 -8.88 5.46 -0.94
CA LEU A 168 -7.68 5.73 -1.71
C LEU A 168 -7.48 7.23 -1.93
N VAL A 169 -8.54 7.96 -2.32
CA VAL A 169 -8.47 9.42 -2.46
C VAL A 169 -8.10 10.08 -1.15
N ALA A 170 -8.72 9.67 -0.03
CA ALA A 170 -8.46 10.24 1.29
C ALA A 170 -6.97 10.06 1.69
N VAL A 171 -6.45 8.83 1.63
CA VAL A 171 -5.06 8.55 2.01
C VAL A 171 -4.06 9.20 1.04
N LEU A 172 -4.34 9.24 -0.26
CA LEU A 172 -3.45 9.89 -1.23
C LEU A 172 -3.43 11.41 -1.04
N THR A 173 -4.56 12.05 -0.69
CA THR A 173 -4.61 13.49 -0.35
C THR A 173 -3.74 13.78 0.86
N HIS A 174 -3.92 13.00 1.94
CA HIS A 174 -3.09 13.11 3.15
C HIS A 174 -1.59 12.95 2.85
N LEU A 175 -1.20 11.94 2.07
CA LEU A 175 0.19 11.67 1.75
C LEU A 175 0.79 12.71 0.79
N ALA A 176 0.02 13.20 -0.19
CA ALA A 176 0.47 14.22 -1.12
C ALA A 176 0.74 15.55 -0.40
N ASP A 177 -0.11 15.92 0.57
CA ASP A 177 0.09 17.07 1.44
C ASP A 177 1.31 16.88 2.36
N HIS A 178 1.38 15.74 3.05
CA HIS A 178 2.44 15.44 4.01
C HIS A 178 3.86 15.41 3.41
N TYR A 179 4.00 14.85 2.19
CA TYR A 179 5.30 14.70 1.52
C TYR A 179 5.54 15.73 0.41
N ASP A 180 4.64 16.70 0.23
CA ASP A 180 4.69 17.68 -0.88
C ASP A 180 4.83 17.00 -2.27
N VAL A 181 4.11 15.89 -2.48
CA VAL A 181 4.17 15.15 -3.74
C VAL A 181 3.16 15.71 -4.73
N PRO A 182 3.61 16.19 -5.91
CA PRO A 182 2.71 16.67 -6.95
C PRO A 182 1.70 15.60 -7.36
N VAL A 183 0.44 15.97 -7.56
CA VAL A 183 -0.64 15.05 -7.96
C VAL A 183 -0.31 14.28 -9.25
N ALA A 184 0.48 14.88 -10.15
CA ALA A 184 0.98 14.22 -11.35
C ALA A 184 1.87 13.01 -11.07
N HIS A 185 2.48 12.93 -9.88
CA HIS A 185 3.34 11.84 -9.43
C HIS A 185 2.57 10.74 -8.64
N ILE A 186 1.25 10.84 -8.58
CA ILE A 186 0.39 9.73 -8.15
C ILE A 186 0.20 8.79 -9.34
N GLN A 187 0.63 7.54 -9.23
CA GLN A 187 0.69 6.64 -10.37
C GLN A 187 0.42 5.17 -10.00
N GLY A 188 0.02 4.38 -10.97
CA GLY A 188 -0.07 2.93 -10.81
C GLY A 188 1.30 2.27 -10.93
N HIS A 189 1.51 1.14 -10.29
CA HIS A 189 2.76 0.38 -10.32
C HIS A 189 3.27 0.09 -11.74
N LYS A 190 2.38 -0.16 -12.71
CA LYS A 190 2.76 -0.40 -14.12
C LYS A 190 3.49 0.78 -14.79
N HIS A 191 3.41 2.00 -14.26
CA HIS A 191 4.11 3.15 -14.82
C HIS A 191 5.60 3.18 -14.45
N VAL A 192 5.98 2.45 -13.42
CA VAL A 192 7.37 2.38 -12.93
C VAL A 192 7.96 0.98 -13.01
N ALA A 193 7.18 -0.02 -13.38
CA ALA A 193 7.66 -1.40 -13.48
C ALA A 193 6.89 -2.19 -14.55
N GLN A 194 7.48 -3.26 -15.04
CA GLN A 194 6.86 -4.16 -16.00
C GLN A 194 5.89 -5.12 -15.29
N THR A 195 4.64 -4.71 -15.12
CA THR A 195 3.60 -5.45 -14.38
C THR A 195 2.20 -5.08 -14.85
N LEU A 196 1.19 -5.91 -14.53
CA LEU A 196 -0.22 -5.59 -14.70
C LEU A 196 -0.81 -4.81 -13.50
N CYS A 197 -0.08 -4.72 -12.37
CA CYS A 197 -0.50 -3.98 -11.18
C CYS A 197 -0.59 -2.47 -11.49
N PRO A 198 -1.64 -1.76 -11.07
CA PRO A 198 -2.68 -2.12 -10.12
C PRO A 198 -3.93 -2.81 -10.73
N GLY A 199 -3.87 -3.26 -11.97
CA GLY A 199 -4.96 -3.84 -12.72
C GLY A 199 -5.76 -2.81 -13.54
N LYS A 200 -6.25 -3.21 -14.71
CA LYS A 200 -6.85 -2.31 -15.72
C LYS A 200 -8.01 -1.46 -15.18
N HIS A 201 -8.82 -2.02 -14.27
CA HIS A 201 -9.98 -1.31 -13.73
C HIS A 201 -9.58 -0.20 -12.74
N LEU A 202 -8.58 -0.44 -11.87
CA LEU A 202 -8.08 0.60 -10.96
C LEU A 202 -7.25 1.63 -11.73
N GLU A 203 -6.46 1.19 -12.70
CA GLU A 203 -5.68 2.08 -13.58
C GLU A 203 -6.56 3.09 -14.31
N ALA A 204 -7.70 2.64 -14.84
CA ALA A 204 -8.65 3.50 -15.54
C ALA A 204 -9.27 4.60 -14.65
N LEU A 205 -9.27 4.41 -13.33
CA LEU A 205 -9.78 5.38 -12.34
C LEU A 205 -8.73 6.41 -11.90
N LEU A 206 -7.44 6.22 -12.18
CA LEU A 206 -6.38 7.11 -11.70
C LEU A 206 -6.54 8.57 -12.15
N PRO A 207 -7.01 8.90 -13.36
CA PRO A 207 -7.27 10.30 -13.74
C PRO A 207 -8.31 10.99 -12.83
N ASP A 208 -9.43 10.31 -12.54
CA ASP A 208 -10.47 10.80 -11.63
C ASP A 208 -9.96 10.90 -10.19
N ILE A 209 -9.24 9.88 -9.72
CA ILE A 209 -8.61 9.88 -8.38
C ILE A 209 -7.67 11.08 -8.24
N ARG A 210 -6.80 11.36 -9.20
CA ARG A 210 -5.92 12.55 -9.18
C ARG A 210 -6.71 13.85 -9.13
N ALA A 211 -7.77 13.98 -9.93
CA ALA A 211 -8.62 15.17 -9.92
C ALA A 211 -9.26 15.40 -8.54
N ARG A 212 -9.73 14.34 -7.90
CA ARG A 212 -10.31 14.38 -6.54
C ARG A 212 -9.26 14.71 -5.48
N VAL A 213 -8.05 14.16 -5.56
CA VAL A 213 -6.92 14.50 -4.68
C VAL A 213 -6.57 15.99 -4.83
N GLN A 214 -6.45 16.49 -6.08
CA GLN A 214 -6.17 17.91 -6.32
C GLN A 214 -7.24 18.82 -5.69
N ALA A 215 -8.51 18.45 -5.82
CA ALA A 215 -9.61 19.20 -5.18
C ALA A 215 -9.55 19.14 -3.65
N GLY A 216 -9.02 18.06 -3.07
CA GLY A 216 -8.79 17.91 -1.63
C GLY A 216 -7.67 18.80 -1.11
N LEU A 217 -6.57 18.92 -1.86
CA LEU A 217 -5.41 19.76 -1.50
C LEU A 217 -5.67 21.26 -1.62
N SER A 218 -6.70 21.66 -2.35
CA SER A 218 -7.05 23.07 -2.59
C SER A 218 -8.04 23.64 -1.56
N ARG A 219 -8.39 22.90 -0.52
CA ARG A 219 -9.31 23.31 0.56
C ARG A 219 -8.56 23.76 1.80
#